data_e881144ccfc45c3f7e3ffc065b072a1c
#
_entry.id   e881144ccfc45c3f7e3ffc065b072a1c
#
_cell.length_a   1.000
_cell.length_b   1.000
_cell.length_c   1.000
_cell.angle_alpha   90.00
_cell.angle_beta   90.00
_cell.angle_gamma   90.00
#
_symmetry.space_group_name_H-M   'P 1'
#
loop_
_entity.id
_entity.type
_entity.pdbx_description
1 polymer ?
#
loop_
_entity_poly.entity_id
_entity_poly.type
_entity_poly.pdbx_seq_one_letter_code
_entity_poly.pdbx_strand_id
1 'polypeptide(L)'
;MEIREITTPDEKQRIARLVLEALPDWFGIPEAREEYIEKSAAQPFFAAFDGERAIGFLCLTETGEDTAELYVMGVLKEYHRRGVGKALFAAAKQRAKELGYSFLQVKTVQMGKYPEYDATNRFYLALGFGEFEVFPTLWDEWNPCQIYVMSLK
;
A
#
# COMPACT_ATOMS: atom_id res chain seq x y z
N MET A 1 -6.47 13.60 -12.78
CA MET A 1 -6.48 12.50 -11.79
C MET A 1 -7.34 12.89 -10.59
N GLU A 2 -8.13 11.96 -10.12
CA GLU A 2 -8.98 12.17 -8.95
C GLU A 2 -8.78 11.04 -7.94
N ILE A 3 -8.71 11.38 -6.64
CA ILE A 3 -8.64 10.39 -5.56
C ILE A 3 -10.01 10.30 -4.91
N ARG A 4 -10.54 9.08 -4.76
CA ARG A 4 -11.82 8.83 -4.12
C ARG A 4 -11.69 7.76 -3.05
N GLU A 5 -12.39 7.93 -1.94
CA GLU A 5 -12.56 6.85 -0.97
C GLU A 5 -13.67 5.93 -1.49
N ILE A 6 -13.39 4.64 -1.59
CA ILE A 6 -14.34 3.64 -2.07
C ILE A 6 -14.96 2.95 -0.86
N THR A 7 -16.27 2.82 -0.86
CA THR A 7 -16.99 2.33 0.32
C THR A 7 -17.71 1.00 0.11
N THR A 8 -17.97 0.59 -1.14
CA THR A 8 -18.64 -0.69 -1.40
C THR A 8 -17.63 -1.82 -1.53
N PRO A 9 -17.86 -2.96 -0.84
CA PRO A 9 -16.94 -4.10 -0.90
C PRO A 9 -16.66 -4.60 -2.30
N ASP A 10 -17.69 -4.70 -3.14
CA ASP A 10 -17.54 -5.21 -4.51
C ASP A 10 -16.66 -4.31 -5.36
N GLU A 11 -16.82 -2.99 -5.25
CA GLU A 11 -16.00 -2.05 -6.01
C GLU A 11 -14.55 -2.07 -5.54
N LYS A 12 -14.32 -2.17 -4.21
CA LYS A 12 -12.98 -2.30 -3.66
C LYS A 12 -12.27 -3.52 -4.24
N GLN A 13 -12.93 -4.67 -4.24
CA GLN A 13 -12.34 -5.91 -4.75
C GLN A 13 -12.08 -5.84 -6.25
N ARG A 14 -13.00 -5.24 -7.01
CA ARG A 14 -12.85 -5.09 -8.46
C ARG A 14 -11.63 -4.24 -8.80
N ILE A 15 -11.45 -3.11 -8.09
CA ILE A 15 -10.31 -2.22 -8.32
C ILE A 15 -9.01 -2.89 -7.89
N ALA A 16 -9.00 -3.52 -6.72
CA ALA A 16 -7.81 -4.22 -6.22
C ALA A 16 -7.36 -5.30 -7.20
N ARG A 17 -8.29 -6.11 -7.70
CA ARG A 17 -7.98 -7.17 -8.67
C ARG A 17 -7.39 -6.60 -9.96
N LEU A 18 -8.03 -5.58 -10.50
CA LEU A 18 -7.60 -4.96 -11.75
C LEU A 18 -6.15 -4.45 -11.64
N VAL A 19 -5.83 -3.79 -10.55
CA VAL A 19 -4.49 -3.22 -10.36
C VAL A 19 -3.46 -4.29 -10.04
N LEU A 20 -3.76 -5.18 -9.09
CA LEU A 20 -2.78 -6.19 -8.63
C LEU A 20 -2.45 -7.20 -9.73
N GLU A 21 -3.42 -7.62 -10.53
CA GLU A 21 -3.17 -8.54 -11.64
C GLU A 21 -2.33 -7.90 -12.75
N ALA A 22 -2.32 -6.58 -12.83
CA ALA A 22 -1.50 -5.86 -13.80
C ALA A 22 -0.06 -5.62 -13.31
N LEU A 23 0.28 -6.03 -12.08
CA LEU A 23 1.57 -5.79 -11.47
C LEU A 23 2.25 -7.10 -11.00
N PRO A 24 2.53 -8.04 -11.94
CA PRO A 24 3.07 -9.36 -11.54
C PRO A 24 4.47 -9.29 -10.92
N ASP A 25 5.25 -8.24 -11.18
CA ASP A 25 6.60 -8.11 -10.60
C ASP A 25 6.55 -7.92 -9.08
N TRP A 26 5.47 -7.32 -8.56
CA TRP A 26 5.28 -7.12 -7.12
C TRP A 26 4.31 -8.13 -6.51
N PHE A 27 3.31 -8.56 -7.28
CA PHE A 27 2.19 -9.40 -6.80
C PHE A 27 2.05 -10.66 -7.64
N GLY A 28 3.18 -11.38 -7.81
CA GLY A 28 3.24 -12.54 -8.68
C GLY A 28 2.77 -13.85 -8.04
N ILE A 29 2.53 -13.87 -6.72
CA ILE A 29 2.06 -15.06 -6.01
C ILE A 29 0.54 -15.03 -5.93
N PRO A 30 -0.17 -15.92 -6.68
CA PRO A 30 -1.64 -15.85 -6.76
C PRO A 30 -2.35 -15.91 -5.41
N GLU A 31 -1.91 -16.79 -4.50
CA GLU A 31 -2.55 -16.95 -3.18
C GLU A 31 -2.43 -15.67 -2.35
N ALA A 32 -1.26 -15.04 -2.35
CA ALA A 32 -1.04 -13.79 -1.63
C ALA A 32 -1.87 -12.67 -2.24
N ARG A 33 -1.91 -12.60 -3.56
CA ARG A 33 -2.71 -11.59 -4.27
C ARG A 33 -4.19 -11.72 -3.95
N GLU A 34 -4.72 -12.95 -3.97
CA GLU A 34 -6.13 -13.19 -3.65
C GLU A 34 -6.46 -12.81 -2.21
N GLU A 35 -5.53 -13.02 -1.28
CA GLU A 35 -5.72 -12.61 0.11
C GLU A 35 -5.83 -11.08 0.23
N TYR A 36 -4.99 -10.33 -0.48
CA TYR A 36 -5.09 -8.86 -0.50
C TYR A 36 -6.45 -8.42 -1.05
N ILE A 37 -6.91 -9.04 -2.13
CA ILE A 37 -8.19 -8.69 -2.74
C ILE A 37 -9.33 -8.97 -1.78
N GLU A 38 -9.34 -10.15 -1.16
CA GLU A 38 -10.38 -10.53 -0.22
C GLU A 38 -10.45 -9.58 0.97
N LYS A 39 -9.31 -9.31 1.59
CA LYS A 39 -9.25 -8.45 2.78
C LYS A 39 -9.58 -7.00 2.49
N SER A 40 -9.33 -6.53 1.27
CA SER A 40 -9.60 -5.13 0.90
C SER A 40 -11.06 -4.73 1.09
N ALA A 41 -11.98 -5.70 0.99
CA ALA A 41 -13.42 -5.44 1.08
C ALA A 41 -13.84 -4.77 2.39
N ALA A 42 -13.12 -5.04 3.48
CA ALA A 42 -13.45 -4.53 4.81
C ALA A 42 -12.54 -3.38 5.27
N GLN A 43 -11.60 -2.96 4.43
CA GLN A 43 -10.58 -1.98 4.82
C GLN A 43 -10.90 -0.58 4.27
N PRO A 44 -10.45 0.49 4.94
CA PRO A 44 -10.43 1.82 4.33
C PRO A 44 -9.67 1.74 3.01
N PHE A 45 -10.27 2.25 1.95
CA PHE A 45 -9.81 2.01 0.58
C PHE A 45 -9.85 3.31 -0.21
N PHE A 46 -8.74 3.66 -0.83
CA PHE A 46 -8.60 4.87 -1.65
C PHE A 46 -8.20 4.46 -3.05
N ALA A 47 -8.85 5.04 -4.05
CA ALA A 47 -8.54 4.74 -5.44
C ALA A 47 -8.25 6.03 -6.20
N ALA A 48 -7.33 5.92 -7.15
CA ALA A 48 -7.02 7.01 -8.08
C ALA A 48 -7.66 6.70 -9.42
N PHE A 49 -8.23 7.72 -10.05
CA PHE A 49 -8.91 7.60 -11.33
C PHE A 49 -8.35 8.58 -12.35
N ASP A 50 -8.22 8.09 -13.57
CA ASP A 50 -8.01 8.92 -14.77
C ASP A 50 -9.32 8.85 -15.53
N GLY A 51 -10.15 9.91 -15.44
CA GLY A 51 -11.53 9.83 -15.88
C GLY A 51 -12.29 8.78 -15.09
N GLU A 52 -12.80 7.77 -15.77
CA GLU A 52 -13.52 6.67 -15.13
C GLU A 52 -12.65 5.42 -14.93
N ARG A 53 -11.39 5.48 -15.37
CA ARG A 53 -10.47 4.36 -15.26
C ARG A 53 -9.76 4.39 -13.92
N ALA A 54 -9.88 3.30 -13.15
CA ALA A 54 -9.10 3.13 -11.92
C ALA A 54 -7.64 2.83 -12.30
N ILE A 55 -6.70 3.62 -11.79
CA ILE A 55 -5.28 3.54 -12.13
C ILE A 55 -4.39 3.18 -10.94
N GLY A 56 -4.94 3.13 -9.74
CA GLY A 56 -4.19 2.78 -8.53
C GLY A 56 -5.10 2.74 -7.33
N PHE A 57 -4.60 2.14 -6.25
CA PHE A 57 -5.34 2.09 -4.99
C PHE A 57 -4.39 1.91 -3.81
N LEU A 58 -4.94 2.15 -2.61
CA LEU A 58 -4.23 1.95 -1.35
C LEU A 58 -5.24 1.57 -0.29
N CYS A 59 -4.93 0.52 0.50
CA CYS A 59 -5.75 0.09 1.63
C CYS A 59 -5.02 0.27 2.94
N LEU A 60 -5.76 0.57 4.01
CA LEU A 60 -5.25 0.60 5.37
C LEU A 60 -5.83 -0.58 6.16
N THR A 61 -5.04 -1.08 7.11
CA THR A 61 -5.52 -2.04 8.10
C THR A 61 -5.03 -1.65 9.47
N GLU A 62 -5.79 -1.96 10.52
CA GLU A 62 -5.34 -1.74 11.88
C GLU A 62 -4.41 -2.88 12.31
N THR A 63 -3.24 -2.54 12.86
CA THR A 63 -2.28 -3.54 13.36
C THR A 63 -2.09 -3.44 14.87
N GLY A 64 -2.51 -2.36 15.45
CA GLY A 64 -2.51 -2.12 16.88
C GLY A 64 -3.52 -1.04 17.19
N GLU A 65 -3.85 -0.83 18.46
CA GLU A 65 -4.85 0.16 18.86
C GLU A 65 -4.47 1.56 18.36
N ASP A 66 -3.17 1.88 18.32
CA ASP A 66 -2.68 3.20 17.93
C ASP A 66 -2.08 3.24 16.53
N THR A 67 -2.05 2.12 15.81
CA THR A 67 -1.29 2.00 14.56
C THR A 67 -2.13 1.44 13.42
N ALA A 68 -2.08 2.11 12.29
CA ALA A 68 -2.59 1.59 11.02
C ALA A 68 -1.42 1.25 10.10
N GLU A 69 -1.63 0.29 9.22
CA GLU A 69 -0.64 -0.14 8.24
C GLU A 69 -1.14 0.17 6.83
N LEU A 70 -0.23 0.66 5.96
CA LEU A 70 -0.47 0.62 4.52
C LEU A 70 -0.42 -0.85 4.11
N TYR A 71 -1.58 -1.49 4.07
CA TYR A 71 -1.65 -2.93 3.92
C TYR A 71 -1.25 -3.39 2.52
N VAL A 72 -1.81 -2.74 1.51
CA VAL A 72 -1.47 -3.00 0.11
C VAL A 72 -1.68 -1.73 -0.69
N MET A 73 -0.83 -1.53 -1.70
CA MET A 73 -0.87 -0.39 -2.58
C MET A 73 -0.35 -0.79 -3.95
N GLY A 74 -0.99 -0.30 -4.98
CA GLY A 74 -0.51 -0.50 -6.36
C GLY A 74 -0.91 0.65 -7.24
N VAL A 75 -0.06 0.95 -8.23
CA VAL A 75 -0.31 1.94 -9.28
C VAL A 75 0.07 1.28 -10.60
N LEU A 76 -0.82 1.38 -11.60
CA LEU A 76 -0.53 0.83 -12.92
C LEU A 76 0.78 1.39 -13.47
N LYS A 77 1.59 0.55 -14.13
CA LYS A 77 2.95 0.92 -14.58
C LYS A 77 2.99 2.18 -15.43
N GLU A 78 2.04 2.36 -16.33
CA GLU A 78 1.99 3.52 -17.21
C GLU A 78 1.74 4.84 -16.48
N TYR A 79 1.34 4.75 -15.21
CA TYR A 79 1.12 5.93 -14.36
C TYR A 79 2.18 6.09 -13.28
N HIS A 80 3.24 5.30 -13.30
CA HIS A 80 4.35 5.46 -12.35
C HIS A 80 5.05 6.79 -12.57
N ARG A 81 5.60 7.36 -11.49
CA ARG A 81 6.35 8.63 -11.49
C ARG A 81 5.51 9.84 -11.89
N ARG A 82 4.19 9.77 -11.71
CA ARG A 82 3.27 10.87 -12.00
C ARG A 82 2.58 11.40 -10.75
N GLY A 83 3.06 11.01 -9.56
CA GLY A 83 2.51 11.47 -8.29
C GLY A 83 1.26 10.76 -7.83
N VAL A 84 0.85 9.68 -8.50
CA VAL A 84 -0.37 8.94 -8.13
C VAL A 84 -0.23 8.31 -6.74
N GLY A 85 0.87 7.63 -6.49
CA GLY A 85 1.14 7.01 -5.19
C GLY A 85 1.19 8.02 -4.07
N LYS A 86 1.83 9.16 -4.31
CA LYS A 86 1.91 10.25 -3.32
C LYS A 86 0.51 10.80 -2.98
N ALA A 87 -0.34 10.96 -3.99
CA ALA A 87 -1.70 11.46 -3.79
C ALA A 87 -2.56 10.45 -3.02
N LEU A 88 -2.45 9.16 -3.35
CA LEU A 88 -3.12 8.09 -2.60
C LEU A 88 -2.68 8.09 -1.14
N PHE A 89 -1.38 8.20 -0.92
CA PHE A 89 -0.82 8.23 0.44
C PHE A 89 -1.35 9.43 1.23
N ALA A 90 -1.41 10.61 0.62
CA ALA A 90 -1.90 11.82 1.30
C ALA A 90 -3.34 11.62 1.78
N ALA A 91 -4.21 11.04 0.95
CA ALA A 91 -5.59 10.76 1.33
C ALA A 91 -5.67 9.73 2.48
N ALA A 92 -4.90 8.65 2.39
CA ALA A 92 -4.87 7.61 3.42
C ALA A 92 -4.33 8.14 4.74
N LYS A 93 -3.27 8.95 4.70
CA LYS A 93 -2.68 9.56 5.89
C LYS A 93 -3.69 10.46 6.61
N GLN A 94 -4.41 11.28 5.85
CA GLN A 94 -5.44 12.15 6.41
C GLN A 94 -6.53 11.32 7.09
N ARG A 95 -6.98 10.25 6.43
CA ARG A 95 -8.01 9.38 7.00
C ARG A 95 -7.53 8.67 8.27
N ALA A 96 -6.27 8.23 8.30
CA ALA A 96 -5.69 7.61 9.48
C ALA A 96 -5.68 8.58 10.68
N LYS A 97 -5.36 9.84 10.43
CA LYS A 97 -5.43 10.88 11.47
C LYS A 97 -6.87 11.07 11.98
N GLU A 98 -7.84 11.13 11.07
CA GLU A 98 -9.26 11.28 11.44
C GLU A 98 -9.76 10.11 12.27
N LEU A 99 -9.25 8.90 11.99
CA LEU A 99 -9.60 7.69 12.74
C LEU A 99 -8.90 7.61 14.10
N GLY A 100 -7.98 8.54 14.40
CA GLY A 100 -7.34 8.64 15.70
C GLY A 100 -6.04 7.85 15.84
N TYR A 101 -5.48 7.30 14.76
CA TYR A 101 -4.21 6.58 14.84
C TYR A 101 -3.05 7.54 15.12
N SER A 102 -2.09 7.07 15.92
CA SER A 102 -0.87 7.81 16.24
C SER A 102 0.27 7.51 15.27
N PHE A 103 0.24 6.34 14.64
CA PHE A 103 1.33 5.87 13.79
C PHE A 103 0.80 5.22 12.53
N LEU A 104 1.59 5.36 11.45
CA LEU A 104 1.47 4.52 10.26
C LEU A 104 2.69 3.64 10.16
N GLN A 105 2.49 2.40 9.72
CA GLN A 105 3.61 1.53 9.35
C GLN A 105 3.40 0.96 7.96
N VAL A 106 4.48 0.48 7.36
CA VAL A 106 4.44 -0.24 6.09
C VAL A 106 5.53 -1.30 6.09
N LYS A 107 5.25 -2.44 5.48
CA LYS A 107 6.18 -3.56 5.35
C LYS A 107 6.55 -3.74 3.88
N THR A 108 7.82 -3.93 3.62
CA THR A 108 8.31 -4.20 2.26
C THR A 108 9.57 -5.05 2.32
N VAL A 109 9.95 -5.65 1.20
CA VAL A 109 11.21 -6.40 1.12
C VAL A 109 12.36 -5.43 1.30
N GLN A 110 13.31 -5.81 2.15
CA GLN A 110 14.47 -4.96 2.47
C GLN A 110 15.22 -4.52 1.22
N MET A 111 15.73 -3.28 1.26
CA MET A 111 16.57 -2.69 0.21
C MET A 111 17.76 -3.62 -0.11
N GLY A 112 18.08 -3.75 -1.40
CA GLY A 112 19.24 -4.50 -1.85
C GLY A 112 18.94 -5.91 -2.36
N LYS A 113 17.67 -6.32 -2.38
CA LYS A 113 17.29 -7.67 -2.83
C LYS A 113 16.74 -7.67 -4.26
N TYR A 114 15.85 -6.75 -4.60
CA TYR A 114 15.19 -6.67 -5.90
C TYR A 114 15.06 -5.22 -6.34
N PRO A 115 15.35 -4.89 -7.62
CA PRO A 115 15.25 -3.51 -8.10
C PRO A 115 13.87 -2.88 -7.90
N GLU A 116 12.79 -3.64 -8.12
CA GLU A 116 11.41 -3.15 -7.98
C GLU A 116 11.09 -2.80 -6.52
N TYR A 117 11.62 -3.56 -5.55
CA TYR A 117 11.45 -3.25 -4.13
C TYR A 117 12.40 -2.16 -3.65
N ASP A 118 13.55 -2.02 -4.29
CA ASP A 118 14.45 -0.89 -4.00
C ASP A 118 13.75 0.42 -4.33
N ALA A 119 13.06 0.49 -5.44
CA ALA A 119 12.26 1.65 -5.82
C ALA A 119 11.14 1.92 -4.81
N THR A 120 10.49 0.86 -4.34
CA THR A 120 9.42 0.94 -3.32
C THR A 120 9.98 1.48 -2.01
N ASN A 121 11.13 0.99 -1.55
CA ASN A 121 11.79 1.49 -0.35
C ASN A 121 12.08 3.00 -0.46
N ARG A 122 12.64 3.42 -1.60
CA ARG A 122 12.93 4.84 -1.82
C ARG A 122 11.66 5.68 -1.82
N PHE A 123 10.57 5.14 -2.34
CA PHE A 123 9.27 5.81 -2.32
C PHE A 123 8.80 6.08 -0.89
N TYR A 124 8.85 5.08 -0.02
CA TYR A 124 8.45 5.24 1.38
C TYR A 124 9.35 6.23 2.12
N LEU A 125 10.66 6.16 1.90
CA LEU A 125 11.59 7.13 2.51
C LEU A 125 11.28 8.56 2.04
N ALA A 126 10.95 8.73 0.77
CA ALA A 126 10.61 10.05 0.23
C ALA A 126 9.30 10.60 0.79
N LEU A 127 8.37 9.73 1.22
CA LEU A 127 7.13 10.14 1.87
C LEU A 127 7.36 10.58 3.32
N GLY A 128 8.53 10.29 3.90
CA GLY A 128 8.85 10.67 5.26
C GLY A 128 8.84 9.53 6.28
N PHE A 129 8.71 8.28 5.82
CA PHE A 129 8.84 7.14 6.71
C PHE A 129 10.28 6.99 7.17
N GLY A 130 10.47 6.53 8.42
CA GLY A 130 11.76 6.15 8.96
C GLY A 130 11.85 4.63 9.11
N GLU A 131 13.08 4.11 9.07
CA GLU A 131 13.30 2.68 9.32
C GLU A 131 12.96 2.37 10.77
N PHE A 132 12.15 1.32 10.97
CA PHE A 132 11.84 0.82 12.30
C PHE A 132 12.70 -0.40 12.63
N GLU A 133 12.54 -1.49 11.85
CA GLU A 133 13.25 -2.73 12.12
C GLU A 133 13.19 -3.65 10.90
N VAL A 134 14.20 -4.52 10.75
CA VAL A 134 14.18 -5.61 9.77
C VAL A 134 13.87 -6.90 10.51
N PHE A 135 12.86 -7.63 10.04
CA PHE A 135 12.52 -8.96 10.53
C PHE A 135 12.96 -9.98 9.47
N PRO A 136 14.10 -10.68 9.70
CA PRO A 136 14.73 -11.47 8.63
C PRO A 136 13.89 -12.63 8.11
N THR A 137 13.00 -13.17 8.95
CA THR A 137 12.26 -14.39 8.62
C THR A 137 10.75 -14.27 8.87
N LEU A 138 10.22 -13.04 8.89
CA LEU A 138 8.79 -12.83 9.10
C LEU A 138 7.96 -13.50 8.01
N TRP A 139 8.37 -13.34 6.75
CA TRP A 139 7.68 -13.92 5.60
C TRP A 139 8.27 -15.26 5.19
N ASP A 140 9.59 -15.30 4.99
CA ASP A 140 10.36 -16.47 4.62
C ASP A 140 11.85 -16.15 4.80
N GLU A 141 12.72 -17.15 4.56
CA GLU A 141 14.16 -16.98 4.79
C GLU A 141 14.88 -16.18 3.70
N TRP A 142 14.22 -15.95 2.53
CA TRP A 142 14.84 -15.26 1.40
C TRP A 142 14.46 -13.79 1.30
N ASN A 143 13.35 -13.38 1.92
CA ASN A 143 12.81 -12.03 1.80
C ASN A 143 12.71 -11.36 3.17
N PRO A 144 13.82 -10.72 3.64
CA PRO A 144 13.78 -9.97 4.90
C PRO A 144 12.74 -8.87 4.82
N CYS A 145 11.96 -8.71 5.89
CA CYS A 145 10.90 -7.70 5.96
C CYS A 145 11.43 -6.44 6.61
N GLN A 146 11.47 -5.34 5.87
CA GLN A 146 11.75 -4.01 6.41
C GLN A 146 10.45 -3.37 6.83
N ILE A 147 10.36 -2.96 8.08
CA ILE A 147 9.24 -2.15 8.57
C ILE A 147 9.68 -0.70 8.61
N TYR A 148 8.86 0.16 8.00
CA TYR A 148 8.97 1.61 8.10
C TYR A 148 7.84 2.15 8.96
N VAL A 149 8.09 3.24 9.67
CA VAL A 149 7.10 3.83 10.57
C VAL A 149 7.09 5.35 10.41
N MET A 150 5.91 5.93 10.67
CA MET A 150 5.71 7.37 10.64
C MET A 150 4.82 7.79 11.80
N SER A 151 5.17 8.89 12.48
CA SER A 151 4.28 9.53 13.45
C SER A 151 3.22 10.35 12.72
N LEU A 152 1.99 10.26 13.19
CA LEU A 152 0.88 11.07 12.69
C LEU A 152 0.61 12.30 13.55
N LYS A 153 1.38 12.48 14.61
CA LYS A 153 1.23 13.61 15.53
C LYS A 153 2.21 14.74 15.27
#